data_49254a65f9c8b892460d5f559043f176
#
_entry.id   49254a65f9c8b892460d5f559043f176
#
_cell.length_a   1.000
_cell.length_b   1.000
_cell.length_c   1.000
_cell.angle_alpha   90.00
_cell.angle_beta   90.00
_cell.angle_gamma   90.00
#
_symmetry.space_group_name_H-M   'P 1'
#
loop_
_entity.id
_entity.type
_entity.pdbx_description
1 polymer ?
#
loop_
_entity_poly.entity_id
_entity_poly.type
_entity_poly.pdbx_seq_one_letter_code
_entity_poly.pdbx_strand_id
1 'polypeptide(L)'
;MLSTSFTSGTYESKNSNLDYTNEDFFLKEKQISYLENKKENTTCIEEKCSTPLVSLLERKNNSSNNYVCVYIYFKQSVDIKTIESHITNVTNRDEKNNLIVGWVNLDHMRKLASMDTVCAIRKVIPPEVKTGSITTRGDNIHNTDRVREMYNQYGSGIKIGVISDSVDGLNESKNSKNLPDDVVVLSESSGRGEGTAILEIIHDMVPEAELYFHGAGNNILDFNSAVDTLVNSGCRIIVDDIGWKREPYFEHGVVASHVANVVENNEILYVTAAGNDGKKHYQGMYQGNAFNFHNKSLKMKILPNESIDIVLQWNDRFGSSSNDYDLYLFKTDNRDILDRSIDTQNGNDDPLEYINYTNPTESEIEAEISIRNYNAEASKRILELFIYTDDKKPRSHSRILPNNIVTSDSIYGHPAIRDVVTVGAISIDSDIEPFSSQGPVTHYHPDYEMISKPDVVGVNGINVSGAGGFSKKFYGTSASAPHVAAVAALLWSSFPSMKAQDIREAIYYSAVDMGAENYDYTYGYGRVDALKAYNYLISINNSSVQKKTYDNDTEYKTFEKQETSNKSSMKSPADTQSGQSESQNHSPEEVETPGFEAIYLTASLLIAIYYAKKC
;
A
#
# COMPACT_ATOMS: atom_id res chain seq x y z
N MET A 1 68.52 -15.97 22.78
CA MET A 1 68.98 -14.66 23.29
C MET A 1 68.16 -13.60 22.57
N LEU A 2 67.36 -12.97 23.29
CA LEU A 2 66.89 -11.62 23.33
C LEU A 2 65.45 -11.61 23.89
N SER A 3 65.42 -11.20 25.13
CA SER A 3 64.24 -10.94 25.94
C SER A 3 63.61 -9.62 25.50
N THR A 4 62.32 -9.57 25.36
CA THR A 4 61.55 -8.29 25.37
C THR A 4 60.49 -8.39 26.45
N SER A 5 60.66 -7.53 27.43
CA SER A 5 59.83 -7.30 28.60
C SER A 5 58.49 -6.73 28.27
N PHE A 6 57.43 -7.32 28.84
CA PHE A 6 56.10 -6.71 28.93
C PHE A 6 56.10 -5.73 30.12
N THR A 7 55.83 -4.47 29.84
CA THR A 7 55.49 -3.48 30.87
C THR A 7 53.96 -3.44 31.06
N SER A 8 53.56 -3.73 32.29
CA SER A 8 52.22 -3.59 32.79
C SER A 8 51.84 -2.09 32.91
N GLY A 9 50.90 -1.66 32.11
CA GLY A 9 50.26 -0.34 32.27
C GLY A 9 49.16 -0.41 33.30
N THR A 10 49.33 0.22 34.42
CA THR A 10 48.31 0.46 35.43
C THR A 10 47.31 1.48 34.92
N TYR A 11 46.03 1.11 34.87
CA TYR A 11 44.91 2.03 34.64
C TYR A 11 44.62 2.77 35.95
N GLU A 12 44.99 4.03 36.04
CA GLU A 12 44.50 4.95 37.06
C GLU A 12 43.05 5.33 36.75
N SER A 13 42.12 5.00 37.64
CA SER A 13 40.76 5.51 37.67
C SER A 13 40.77 7.00 38.01
N LYS A 14 40.52 7.84 37.05
CA LYS A 14 40.19 9.25 37.32
C LYS A 14 38.76 9.32 37.86
N ASN A 15 38.66 9.43 39.20
CA ASN A 15 37.50 9.98 39.87
C ASN A 15 37.35 11.44 39.43
N SER A 16 36.44 11.74 38.52
CA SER A 16 36.00 13.10 38.27
C SER A 16 34.96 13.47 39.34
N ASN A 17 35.40 14.11 40.41
CA ASN A 17 34.55 14.92 41.26
C ASN A 17 33.91 15.99 40.36
N LEU A 18 32.62 15.86 40.11
CA LEU A 18 31.81 16.94 39.54
C LEU A 18 31.63 17.97 40.67
N ASP A 19 32.46 19.01 40.63
CA ASP A 19 32.21 20.22 41.41
C ASP A 19 30.91 20.87 40.88
N TYR A 20 29.85 20.67 41.64
CA TYR A 20 28.62 21.45 41.46
C TYR A 20 28.94 22.90 41.83
N THR A 21 28.96 23.78 40.86
CA THR A 21 29.11 25.21 41.09
C THR A 21 27.89 25.78 41.85
N ASN A 22 28.10 26.83 42.66
CA ASN A 22 27.01 27.50 43.37
C ASN A 22 25.84 27.93 42.46
N GLU A 23 26.08 28.11 41.17
CA GLU A 23 25.04 28.43 40.19
C GLU A 23 24.05 27.32 39.95
N ASP A 24 24.47 26.03 39.94
CA ASP A 24 23.59 24.89 39.79
C ASP A 24 22.68 24.68 41.00
N PHE A 25 23.16 25.05 42.19
CA PHE A 25 22.37 25.03 43.40
C PHE A 25 21.30 26.16 43.39
N PHE A 26 21.68 27.38 43.00
CA PHE A 26 20.76 28.51 42.83
C PHE A 26 19.70 28.27 41.74
N LEU A 27 20.02 27.58 40.66
CA LEU A 27 19.06 27.21 39.61
C LEU A 27 18.07 26.15 40.12
N LYS A 28 18.53 25.19 40.93
CA LYS A 28 17.63 24.21 41.57
C LYS A 28 16.73 24.85 42.63
N GLU A 29 17.23 25.73 43.46
CA GLU A 29 16.41 26.46 44.42
C GLU A 29 15.39 27.38 43.71
N LYS A 30 15.77 28.07 42.63
CA LYS A 30 14.83 28.83 41.80
C LYS A 30 13.77 27.93 41.15
N GLN A 31 14.10 26.72 40.70
CA GLN A 31 13.14 25.77 40.18
C GLN A 31 12.20 25.25 41.28
N ILE A 32 12.73 24.98 42.48
CA ILE A 32 11.93 24.52 43.61
C ILE A 32 11.00 25.64 44.09
N SER A 33 11.49 26.86 44.25
CA SER A 33 10.67 28.04 44.62
C SER A 33 9.63 28.39 43.53
N TYR A 34 9.95 28.18 42.26
CA TYR A 34 8.98 28.32 41.16
C TYR A 34 7.89 27.25 41.23
N LEU A 35 8.24 26.02 41.57
CA LEU A 35 7.28 24.91 41.76
C LEU A 35 6.44 25.08 43.05
N GLU A 36 7.04 25.64 44.11
CA GLU A 36 6.33 25.97 45.35
C GLU A 36 5.38 27.14 45.18
N ASN A 37 5.75 28.22 44.51
CA ASN A 37 4.88 29.32 44.13
C ASN A 37 3.75 28.87 43.17
N LYS A 38 3.97 27.81 42.38
CA LYS A 38 2.96 27.22 41.50
C LYS A 38 1.91 26.44 42.31
N LYS A 39 2.28 25.88 43.46
CA LYS A 39 1.37 25.20 44.38
C LYS A 39 0.38 26.14 45.07
N GLU A 40 0.76 27.38 45.36
CA GLU A 40 -0.13 28.38 45.95
C GLU A 40 -1.16 28.95 44.95
N ASN A 41 -0.94 28.77 43.62
CA ASN A 41 -1.86 29.12 42.53
C ASN A 41 -2.40 27.91 41.80
N THR A 42 -2.69 26.83 42.51
CA THR A 42 -3.24 25.58 41.94
C THR A 42 -4.53 25.89 41.20
N THR A 43 -4.54 25.67 39.90
CA THR A 43 -5.72 25.87 39.05
C THR A 43 -6.66 24.67 39.21
N CYS A 44 -7.96 24.85 38.97
CA CYS A 44 -8.93 23.74 38.98
C CYS A 44 -8.54 22.58 38.06
N ILE A 45 -7.62 22.82 37.10
CA ILE A 45 -7.03 21.80 36.25
C ILE A 45 -6.09 20.89 37.04
N GLU A 46 -5.17 21.47 37.81
CA GLU A 46 -4.18 20.72 38.59
C GLU A 46 -4.85 19.91 39.72
N GLU A 47 -5.96 20.38 40.22
CA GLU A 47 -6.74 19.67 41.23
C GLU A 47 -7.53 18.49 40.66
N LYS A 48 -8.15 18.67 39.49
CA LYS A 48 -9.10 17.68 38.94
C LYS A 48 -8.51 16.81 37.83
N CYS A 49 -7.45 17.25 37.13
CA CYS A 49 -6.83 16.51 36.05
C CYS A 49 -5.64 15.67 36.50
N SER A 50 -5.48 14.49 35.92
CA SER A 50 -4.30 13.65 36.18
C SER A 50 -3.01 14.30 35.62
N THR A 51 -1.87 14.01 36.25
CA THR A 51 -0.56 14.56 35.84
C THR A 51 -0.23 14.38 34.37
N PRO A 52 -0.47 13.21 33.72
CA PRO A 52 -0.26 13.07 32.29
C PRO A 52 -1.12 14.01 31.44
N LEU A 53 -2.32 14.33 31.90
CA LEU A 53 -3.25 15.23 31.21
C LEU A 53 -2.81 16.69 31.36
N VAL A 54 -2.36 17.09 32.55
CA VAL A 54 -1.78 18.43 32.79
C VAL A 54 -0.56 18.67 31.91
N SER A 55 0.32 17.67 31.82
CA SER A 55 1.52 17.73 30.95
C SER A 55 1.17 17.90 29.47
N LEU A 56 0.08 17.30 28.99
CA LEU A 56 -0.40 17.49 27.62
C LEU A 56 -0.92 18.91 27.38
N LEU A 57 -1.63 19.48 28.36
CA LEU A 57 -2.14 20.85 28.30
C LEU A 57 -1.02 21.90 28.30
N GLU A 58 0.10 21.61 28.95
CA GLU A 58 1.27 22.50 29.00
C GLU A 58 2.09 22.45 27.69
N ARG A 59 2.13 21.33 26.99
CA ARG A 59 2.91 21.11 25.75
C ARG A 59 2.22 21.58 24.47
N LYS A 60 1.09 22.23 24.54
CA LYS A 60 0.16 22.54 23.44
C LYS A 60 0.71 23.33 22.23
N ASN A 61 1.97 23.59 22.10
CA ASN A 61 2.46 24.54 21.08
C ASN A 61 2.75 23.96 19.69
N ASN A 62 2.71 22.63 19.42
CA ASN A 62 3.11 22.15 18.09
C ASN A 62 2.52 20.80 17.63
N SER A 63 1.42 20.29 18.20
CA SER A 63 0.83 19.04 17.66
C SER A 63 -0.50 19.28 16.96
N SER A 64 -0.67 18.67 15.79
CA SER A 64 -1.90 18.70 14.99
C SER A 64 -3.09 17.98 15.63
N ASN A 65 -2.90 17.28 16.77
CA ASN A 65 -3.94 16.50 17.43
C ASN A 65 -4.31 17.14 18.78
N ASN A 66 -5.45 17.84 18.79
CA ASN A 66 -5.96 18.55 19.96
C ASN A 66 -6.97 17.76 20.80
N TYR A 67 -7.10 16.44 20.58
CA TYR A 67 -8.08 15.61 21.26
C TYR A 67 -7.42 14.58 22.19
N VAL A 68 -8.04 14.32 23.34
CA VAL A 68 -7.60 13.28 24.29
C VAL A 68 -8.82 12.54 24.84
N CYS A 69 -8.72 11.22 24.93
CA CYS A 69 -9.73 10.38 25.59
C CYS A 69 -9.56 10.43 27.11
N VAL A 70 -10.65 10.68 27.82
CA VAL A 70 -10.64 10.86 29.28
C VAL A 70 -11.80 10.16 29.97
N TYR A 71 -11.53 9.71 31.20
CA TYR A 71 -12.53 9.40 32.21
C TYR A 71 -12.94 10.69 32.89
N ILE A 72 -14.24 11.01 32.92
CA ILE A 72 -14.82 12.17 33.62
C ILE A 72 -15.71 11.66 34.73
N TYR A 73 -15.27 11.87 35.97
CA TYR A 73 -16.03 11.54 37.17
C TYR A 73 -16.85 12.76 37.58
N PHE A 74 -18.13 12.57 37.87
CA PHE A 74 -19.04 13.66 38.20
C PHE A 74 -19.84 13.39 39.46
N LYS A 75 -20.47 14.43 40.04
CA LYS A 75 -21.28 14.32 41.25
C LYS A 75 -22.62 13.63 40.97
N GLN A 76 -23.19 12.95 41.98
CA GLN A 76 -24.54 12.38 41.87
C GLN A 76 -25.58 13.46 41.58
N SER A 77 -26.64 13.09 40.87
CA SER A 77 -27.80 13.95 40.57
C SER A 77 -27.51 15.18 39.71
N VAL A 78 -26.55 15.06 38.78
CA VAL A 78 -26.20 16.11 37.81
C VAL A 78 -26.88 15.83 36.47
N ASP A 79 -27.30 16.89 35.77
CA ASP A 79 -27.67 16.77 34.37
C ASP A 79 -26.44 16.49 33.52
N ILE A 80 -26.30 15.23 33.13
CA ILE A 80 -25.18 14.71 32.34
C ILE A 80 -25.01 15.48 31.02
N LYS A 81 -26.10 15.94 30.39
CA LYS A 81 -26.07 16.68 29.14
C LYS A 81 -25.23 17.95 29.20
N THR A 82 -25.15 18.57 30.38
CA THR A 82 -24.33 19.75 30.59
C THR A 82 -22.84 19.40 30.47
N ILE A 83 -22.39 18.26 30.96
CA ILE A 83 -21.02 17.75 30.85
C ILE A 83 -20.74 17.32 29.40
N GLU A 84 -21.67 16.55 28.82
CA GLU A 84 -21.56 16.03 27.46
C GLU A 84 -21.43 17.12 26.40
N SER A 85 -22.03 18.30 26.61
CA SER A 85 -21.92 19.44 25.71
C SER A 85 -20.47 19.94 25.51
N HIS A 86 -19.53 19.51 26.36
CA HIS A 86 -18.10 19.84 26.32
C HIS A 86 -17.23 18.67 25.86
N ILE A 87 -17.84 17.50 25.58
CA ILE A 87 -17.19 16.30 25.08
C ILE A 87 -17.46 16.21 23.58
N THR A 88 -16.43 16.04 22.79
CA THR A 88 -16.55 15.97 21.33
C THR A 88 -17.23 14.69 20.88
N ASN A 89 -16.86 13.56 21.53
CA ASN A 89 -17.47 12.26 21.29
C ASN A 89 -17.54 11.49 22.61
N VAL A 90 -18.74 11.14 23.04
CA VAL A 90 -18.97 10.30 24.24
C VAL A 90 -18.93 8.84 23.79
N THR A 91 -17.97 8.06 24.30
CA THR A 91 -17.82 6.66 23.97
C THR A 91 -18.65 5.75 24.88
N ASN A 92 -18.62 6.01 26.19
CA ASN A 92 -19.29 5.19 27.18
C ASN A 92 -19.86 6.05 28.32
N ARG A 93 -20.94 5.52 28.97
CA ARG A 93 -21.57 6.10 30.17
C ARG A 93 -21.77 5.02 31.20
N ASP A 94 -21.43 5.34 32.43
CA ASP A 94 -21.76 4.53 33.60
C ASP A 94 -22.40 5.45 34.66
N GLU A 95 -23.71 5.60 34.59
CA GLU A 95 -24.46 6.46 35.48
C GLU A 95 -24.43 5.95 36.92
N LYS A 96 -24.30 4.63 37.11
CA LYS A 96 -24.22 4.00 38.43
C LYS A 96 -22.95 4.43 39.17
N ASN A 97 -21.85 4.57 38.45
CA ASN A 97 -20.55 4.97 39.00
C ASN A 97 -20.24 6.45 38.76
N ASN A 98 -21.19 7.22 38.20
CA ASN A 98 -21.03 8.64 37.85
C ASN A 98 -19.79 8.90 36.95
N LEU A 99 -19.67 8.13 35.89
CA LEU A 99 -18.51 8.12 35.00
C LEU A 99 -18.95 8.27 33.53
N ILE A 100 -18.30 9.16 32.83
CA ILE A 100 -18.38 9.29 31.36
C ILE A 100 -16.98 9.05 30.79
N VAL A 101 -16.90 8.31 29.67
CA VAL A 101 -15.69 8.18 28.88
C VAL A 101 -15.94 8.89 27.55
N GLY A 102 -15.00 9.71 27.13
CA GLY A 102 -15.16 10.43 25.88
C GLY A 102 -13.92 11.21 25.43
N TRP A 103 -13.96 11.60 24.17
CA TRP A 103 -12.92 12.42 23.54
C TRP A 103 -13.21 13.89 23.76
N VAL A 104 -12.25 14.59 24.35
CA VAL A 104 -12.35 16.01 24.68
C VAL A 104 -11.27 16.77 23.94
N ASN A 105 -11.68 17.88 23.30
CA ASN A 105 -10.72 18.82 22.77
C ASN A 105 -9.96 19.49 23.93
N LEU A 106 -8.64 19.56 23.85
CA LEU A 106 -7.79 20.17 24.89
C LEU A 106 -8.20 21.61 25.21
N ASP A 107 -8.80 22.35 24.27
CA ASP A 107 -9.32 23.70 24.49
C ASP A 107 -10.54 23.71 25.41
N HIS A 108 -11.35 22.65 25.41
CA HIS A 108 -12.51 22.48 26.29
C HIS A 108 -12.16 21.90 27.65
N MET A 109 -10.97 21.33 27.80
CA MET A 109 -10.55 20.66 29.04
C MET A 109 -10.59 21.59 30.26
N ARG A 110 -10.14 22.85 30.09
CA ARG A 110 -10.18 23.87 31.17
C ARG A 110 -11.60 24.15 31.63
N LYS A 111 -12.53 24.18 30.70
CA LYS A 111 -13.93 24.45 30.97
C LYS A 111 -14.58 23.27 31.71
N LEU A 112 -14.30 22.04 31.30
CA LEU A 112 -14.73 20.84 32.01
C LEU A 112 -14.17 20.80 33.44
N ALA A 113 -12.89 21.05 33.65
CA ALA A 113 -12.27 21.08 34.94
C ALA A 113 -12.85 22.18 35.87
N SER A 114 -13.30 23.32 35.32
CA SER A 114 -13.90 24.42 36.06
C SER A 114 -15.34 24.14 36.54
N MET A 115 -15.98 23.09 36.02
CA MET A 115 -17.37 22.76 36.41
C MET A 115 -17.40 22.16 37.81
N ASP A 116 -18.21 22.74 38.71
CA ASP A 116 -18.39 22.21 40.10
C ASP A 116 -18.98 20.80 40.10
N THR A 117 -19.66 20.42 39.03
CA THR A 117 -20.25 19.09 38.84
C THR A 117 -19.22 18.03 38.47
N VAL A 118 -18.04 18.38 37.95
CA VAL A 118 -16.97 17.46 37.62
C VAL A 118 -16.04 17.29 38.82
N CYS A 119 -15.85 16.04 39.22
CA CYS A 119 -15.01 15.66 40.36
C CYS A 119 -13.56 15.42 39.97
N ALA A 120 -13.35 14.69 38.87
CA ALA A 120 -12.03 14.35 38.38
C ALA A 120 -12.05 14.06 36.88
N ILE A 121 -10.92 14.33 36.23
CA ILE A 121 -10.66 13.99 34.81
C ILE A 121 -9.36 13.19 34.77
N ARG A 122 -9.40 12.01 34.17
CA ARG A 122 -8.25 11.11 34.05
C ARG A 122 -8.03 10.77 32.58
N LYS A 123 -6.80 10.81 32.11
CA LYS A 123 -6.48 10.28 30.79
C LYS A 123 -6.81 8.79 30.76
N VAL A 124 -7.53 8.34 29.73
CA VAL A 124 -7.69 6.90 29.47
C VAL A 124 -6.33 6.37 29.08
N ILE A 125 -5.89 5.36 29.79
CA ILE A 125 -4.76 4.52 29.42
C ILE A 125 -5.42 3.26 28.88
N PRO A 126 -5.29 2.96 27.58
CA PRO A 126 -5.89 1.76 27.03
C PRO A 126 -5.34 0.53 27.77
N PRO A 127 -6.14 -0.55 27.88
CA PRO A 127 -5.63 -1.81 28.41
C PRO A 127 -4.43 -2.22 27.56
N GLU A 128 -3.39 -2.73 28.20
CA GLU A 128 -2.29 -3.37 27.48
C GLU A 128 -2.86 -4.58 26.76
N VAL A 129 -3.07 -4.45 25.45
CA VAL A 129 -3.21 -5.60 24.57
C VAL A 129 -1.90 -6.38 24.75
N LYS A 130 -1.96 -7.65 25.07
CA LYS A 130 -0.79 -8.53 25.12
C LYS A 130 -0.38 -8.82 23.68
N THR A 131 0.13 -7.80 22.99
CA THR A 131 0.84 -7.93 21.73
C THR A 131 2.14 -8.68 22.01
N GLY A 132 2.62 -9.45 21.04
CA GLY A 132 3.89 -10.15 21.13
C GLY A 132 5.06 -9.18 21.39
N SER A 133 6.23 -9.74 21.49
CA SER A 133 7.46 -8.97 21.79
C SER A 133 7.88 -7.98 20.71
N ILE A 134 7.31 -8.10 19.51
CA ILE A 134 7.59 -7.27 18.32
C ILE A 134 6.27 -6.72 17.79
N THR A 135 6.22 -5.42 17.50
CA THR A 135 5.06 -4.76 16.89
C THR A 135 5.53 -3.98 15.66
N THR A 136 4.74 -4.04 14.58
CA THR A 136 5.05 -3.29 13.37
C THR A 136 4.96 -1.79 13.59
N ARG A 137 5.94 -1.04 13.11
CA ARG A 137 5.88 0.43 13.09
C ARG A 137 4.83 0.98 12.12
N GLY A 138 4.36 0.14 11.21
CA GLY A 138 3.28 0.48 10.27
C GLY A 138 2.00 0.89 10.97
N ASP A 139 1.73 0.33 12.13
CA ASP A 139 0.60 0.66 12.98
C ASP A 139 0.51 2.18 13.27
N ASN A 140 1.59 2.79 13.74
CA ASN A 140 1.62 4.23 13.99
C ASN A 140 1.70 5.05 12.68
N ILE A 141 2.42 4.58 11.66
CA ILE A 141 2.62 5.32 10.41
C ILE A 141 1.30 5.45 9.64
N HIS A 142 0.46 4.40 9.68
CA HIS A 142 -0.86 4.38 9.05
C HIS A 142 -1.99 4.83 9.97
N ASN A 143 -1.70 5.26 11.22
CA ASN A 143 -2.66 5.73 12.22
C ASN A 143 -3.75 4.70 12.59
N THR A 144 -3.48 3.40 12.49
CA THR A 144 -4.41 2.34 12.94
C THR A 144 -4.51 2.30 14.46
N ASP A 145 -3.39 2.52 15.16
CA ASP A 145 -3.35 2.73 16.61
C ASP A 145 -4.35 3.82 17.05
N ARG A 146 -4.42 4.92 16.30
CA ARG A 146 -5.32 6.03 16.59
C ARG A 146 -6.79 5.65 16.45
N VAL A 147 -7.13 4.87 15.42
CA VAL A 147 -8.50 4.40 15.23
C VAL A 147 -8.90 3.45 16.37
N ARG A 148 -8.01 2.52 16.76
CA ARG A 148 -8.25 1.63 17.90
C ARG A 148 -8.43 2.40 19.19
N GLU A 149 -7.55 3.36 19.49
CA GLU A 149 -7.64 4.19 20.69
C GLU A 149 -8.90 5.06 20.72
N MET A 150 -9.28 5.66 19.57
CA MET A 150 -10.37 6.63 19.51
C MET A 150 -11.75 5.98 19.43
N TYR A 151 -11.85 4.85 18.74
CA TYR A 151 -13.15 4.28 18.38
C TYR A 151 -13.35 2.86 18.90
N ASN A 152 -12.35 2.30 19.62
CA ASN A 152 -12.39 0.95 20.20
C ASN A 152 -12.71 -0.12 19.13
N GLN A 153 -12.04 0.00 17.97
CA GLN A 153 -12.19 -0.90 16.84
C GLN A 153 -10.91 -1.67 16.62
N TYR A 154 -10.99 -3.00 16.51
CA TYR A 154 -9.84 -3.91 16.48
C TYR A 154 -9.92 -4.92 15.32
N GLY A 155 -10.83 -4.75 14.36
CA GLY A 155 -11.01 -5.65 13.22
C GLY A 155 -11.99 -6.79 13.44
N SER A 156 -12.75 -6.78 14.56
CA SER A 156 -13.67 -7.85 14.96
C SER A 156 -14.70 -8.17 13.87
N GLY A 157 -14.93 -9.47 13.61
CA GLY A 157 -15.91 -9.96 12.64
C GLY A 157 -15.46 -9.88 11.17
N ILE A 158 -14.19 -9.53 10.90
CA ILE A 158 -13.61 -9.56 9.56
C ILE A 158 -12.67 -10.77 9.43
N LYS A 159 -12.86 -11.55 8.37
CA LYS A 159 -11.95 -12.62 7.95
C LYS A 159 -11.01 -12.09 6.89
N ILE A 160 -9.71 -12.25 7.14
CA ILE A 160 -8.65 -11.84 6.22
C ILE A 160 -7.93 -13.09 5.73
N GLY A 161 -7.93 -13.30 4.41
CA GLY A 161 -7.18 -14.35 3.75
C GLY A 161 -5.83 -13.85 3.26
N VAL A 162 -4.76 -14.56 3.59
CA VAL A 162 -3.40 -14.30 3.13
C VAL A 162 -2.98 -15.39 2.16
N ILE A 163 -2.47 -14.99 0.99
CA ILE A 163 -1.82 -15.91 0.04
C ILE A 163 -0.35 -15.49 -0.07
N SER A 164 0.57 -16.40 0.28
CA SER A 164 2.00 -16.16 0.22
C SER A 164 2.79 -17.46 0.03
N ASP A 165 4.12 -17.42 0.22
CA ASP A 165 5.00 -18.58 0.01
C ASP A 165 4.74 -19.71 1.02
N SER A 166 4.81 -19.45 2.31
CA SER A 166 4.61 -20.43 3.38
C SER A 166 4.34 -19.77 4.73
N VAL A 167 3.94 -20.59 5.71
CA VAL A 167 3.83 -20.19 7.11
C VAL A 167 4.88 -20.88 7.99
N ASP A 168 6.09 -21.04 7.47
CA ASP A 168 7.23 -21.49 8.27
C ASP A 168 7.41 -20.58 9.49
N GLY A 169 7.58 -21.18 10.68
CA GLY A 169 7.67 -20.43 11.93
C GLY A 169 6.33 -20.05 12.58
N LEU A 170 5.18 -20.43 12.02
CA LEU A 170 3.85 -20.11 12.59
C LEU A 170 3.74 -20.49 14.07
N ASN A 171 4.16 -21.71 14.43
CA ASN A 171 4.12 -22.17 15.82
C ASN A 171 5.05 -21.37 16.73
N GLU A 172 6.21 -20.95 16.24
CA GLU A 172 7.15 -20.08 16.96
C GLU A 172 6.52 -18.71 17.20
N SER A 173 5.89 -18.13 16.18
CA SER A 173 5.16 -16.87 16.27
C SER A 173 3.98 -16.93 17.24
N LYS A 174 3.17 -18.01 17.21
CA LYS A 174 2.11 -18.26 18.18
C LYS A 174 2.64 -18.39 19.61
N ASN A 175 3.73 -19.14 19.82
CA ASN A 175 4.33 -19.32 21.15
C ASN A 175 4.89 -18.01 21.71
N SER A 176 5.42 -17.14 20.87
CA SER A 176 5.91 -15.81 21.25
C SER A 176 4.81 -14.74 21.32
N LYS A 177 3.55 -15.12 21.03
CA LYS A 177 2.36 -14.27 21.06
C LYS A 177 2.38 -13.12 20.04
N ASN A 178 3.14 -13.27 18.96
CA ASN A 178 3.06 -12.37 17.80
C ASN A 178 1.89 -12.75 16.88
N LEU A 179 1.39 -14.00 16.97
CA LEU A 179 0.16 -14.44 16.32
C LEU A 179 -0.78 -15.13 17.32
N PRO A 180 -2.10 -15.07 17.09
CA PRO A 180 -3.09 -15.76 17.91
C PRO A 180 -3.05 -17.27 17.63
N ASP A 181 -3.58 -18.06 18.58
CA ASP A 181 -3.57 -19.52 18.49
C ASP A 181 -4.52 -20.05 17.38
N ASP A 182 -5.52 -19.28 16.99
CA ASP A 182 -6.64 -19.61 16.10
C ASP A 182 -6.44 -19.24 14.63
N VAL A 183 -5.22 -18.87 14.21
CA VAL A 183 -4.90 -18.72 12.77
C VAL A 183 -5.24 -20.01 12.02
N VAL A 184 -6.07 -19.89 10.99
CA VAL A 184 -6.53 -21.00 10.17
C VAL A 184 -5.62 -21.17 8.95
N VAL A 185 -4.94 -22.31 8.85
CA VAL A 185 -4.13 -22.69 7.68
C VAL A 185 -4.94 -23.63 6.82
N LEU A 186 -5.36 -23.19 5.63
CA LEU A 186 -6.17 -23.97 4.69
C LEU A 186 -5.30 -24.87 3.81
N SER A 187 -4.13 -24.40 3.43
CA SER A 187 -3.13 -25.15 2.68
C SER A 187 -1.73 -24.60 2.95
N GLU A 188 -0.76 -25.47 3.07
CA GLU A 188 0.65 -25.09 3.21
C GLU A 188 1.37 -25.25 1.86
N SER A 189 2.40 -24.43 1.64
CA SER A 189 3.38 -24.62 0.59
C SER A 189 4.79 -24.42 1.18
N SER A 190 5.80 -24.85 0.45
CA SER A 190 7.19 -24.66 0.89
C SER A 190 7.69 -23.28 0.52
N GLY A 191 8.28 -22.56 1.47
CA GLY A 191 8.79 -21.23 1.26
C GLY A 191 9.81 -20.80 2.31
N ARG A 192 9.78 -19.54 2.70
CA ARG A 192 10.67 -18.94 3.69
C ARG A 192 9.94 -18.36 4.92
N GLY A 193 8.62 -18.56 5.01
CA GLY A 193 7.82 -18.04 6.11
C GLY A 193 7.38 -16.59 5.92
N GLU A 194 7.34 -16.10 4.69
CA GLU A 194 6.89 -14.74 4.39
C GLU A 194 5.43 -14.55 4.79
N GLY A 195 4.59 -15.59 4.58
CA GLY A 195 3.20 -15.59 5.03
C GLY A 195 3.04 -15.44 6.55
N THR A 196 3.95 -16.01 7.36
CA THR A 196 3.97 -15.77 8.81
C THR A 196 4.20 -14.29 9.12
N ALA A 197 5.17 -13.66 8.45
CA ALA A 197 5.48 -12.24 8.64
C ALA A 197 4.31 -11.32 8.21
N ILE A 198 3.63 -11.65 7.12
CA ILE A 198 2.42 -10.95 6.66
C ILE A 198 1.30 -11.04 7.71
N LEU A 199 1.05 -12.23 8.24
CA LEU A 199 0.04 -12.45 9.29
C LEU A 199 0.37 -11.66 10.56
N GLU A 200 1.65 -11.58 10.96
CA GLU A 200 2.09 -10.77 12.11
C GLU A 200 1.79 -9.29 11.92
N ILE A 201 2.07 -8.72 10.74
CA ILE A 201 1.75 -7.32 10.43
C ILE A 201 0.26 -7.06 10.59
N ILE A 202 -0.58 -7.93 10.02
CA ILE A 202 -2.03 -7.78 10.09
C ILE A 202 -2.52 -7.88 11.53
N HIS A 203 -2.04 -8.88 12.29
CA HIS A 203 -2.44 -9.08 13.68
C HIS A 203 -2.07 -7.90 14.58
N ASP A 204 -0.90 -7.32 14.41
CA ASP A 204 -0.46 -6.14 15.15
C ASP A 204 -1.43 -4.95 14.99
N MET A 205 -1.98 -4.79 13.79
CA MET A 205 -2.84 -3.65 13.44
C MET A 205 -4.32 -3.91 13.73
N VAL A 206 -4.78 -5.16 13.57
CA VAL A 206 -6.19 -5.58 13.74
C VAL A 206 -6.27 -6.90 14.50
N PRO A 207 -5.97 -6.88 15.82
CA PRO A 207 -5.77 -8.10 16.61
C PRO A 207 -7.03 -8.95 16.84
N GLU A 208 -8.22 -8.45 16.51
CA GLU A 208 -9.49 -9.19 16.60
C GLU A 208 -10.00 -9.68 15.24
N ALA A 209 -9.25 -9.47 14.16
CA ALA A 209 -9.58 -10.05 12.86
C ALA A 209 -9.26 -11.56 12.84
N GLU A 210 -10.09 -12.33 12.15
CA GLU A 210 -9.87 -13.76 11.94
C GLU A 210 -8.89 -13.96 10.79
N LEU A 211 -7.78 -14.64 11.03
CA LEU A 211 -6.70 -14.80 10.07
C LEU A 211 -6.74 -16.17 9.39
N TYR A 212 -6.76 -16.17 8.08
CA TYR A 212 -6.71 -17.35 7.21
C TYR A 212 -5.47 -17.30 6.33
N PHE A 213 -4.83 -18.43 6.11
CA PHE A 213 -3.68 -18.55 5.23
C PHE A 213 -3.91 -19.66 4.20
N HIS A 214 -3.47 -19.42 2.98
CA HIS A 214 -3.34 -20.40 1.92
C HIS A 214 -2.03 -20.20 1.18
N GLY A 215 -1.24 -21.27 0.99
CA GLY A 215 -0.03 -21.19 0.17
C GLY A 215 -0.37 -20.91 -1.29
N ALA A 216 0.46 -20.14 -1.97
CA ALA A 216 0.25 -19.78 -3.38
C ALA A 216 0.29 -20.97 -4.36
N GLY A 217 0.76 -22.12 -3.90
CA GLY A 217 0.95 -23.29 -4.74
C GLY A 217 2.17 -23.19 -5.65
N ASN A 218 2.21 -24.08 -6.67
CA ASN A 218 3.36 -24.18 -7.57
C ASN A 218 3.08 -23.69 -9.01
N ASN A 219 1.84 -23.32 -9.29
CA ASN A 219 1.41 -22.87 -10.61
C ASN A 219 0.19 -21.93 -10.52
N ILE A 220 -0.14 -21.27 -11.62
CA ILE A 220 -1.20 -20.26 -11.70
C ILE A 220 -2.60 -20.82 -11.35
N LEU A 221 -2.86 -22.10 -11.56
CA LEU A 221 -4.15 -22.72 -11.24
C LEU A 221 -4.26 -23.05 -9.74
N ASP A 222 -3.15 -23.41 -9.10
CA ASP A 222 -3.09 -23.55 -7.64
C ASP A 222 -3.39 -22.23 -6.97
N PHE A 223 -2.83 -21.13 -7.49
CA PHE A 223 -3.10 -19.78 -7.00
C PHE A 223 -4.58 -19.39 -7.15
N ASN A 224 -5.17 -19.62 -8.32
CA ASN A 224 -6.60 -19.38 -8.52
C ASN A 224 -7.46 -20.19 -7.54
N SER A 225 -7.09 -21.45 -7.29
CA SER A 225 -7.76 -22.28 -6.29
C SER A 225 -7.58 -21.75 -4.86
N ALA A 226 -6.44 -21.14 -4.54
CA ALA A 226 -6.21 -20.49 -3.25
C ALA A 226 -7.17 -19.30 -3.05
N VAL A 227 -7.33 -18.46 -4.08
CA VAL A 227 -8.29 -17.35 -4.06
C VAL A 227 -9.71 -17.87 -3.82
N ASP A 228 -10.16 -18.86 -4.60
CA ASP A 228 -11.49 -19.45 -4.45
C ASP A 228 -11.71 -20.06 -3.04
N THR A 229 -10.70 -20.73 -2.51
CA THR A 229 -10.77 -21.36 -1.19
C THR A 229 -10.94 -20.33 -0.08
N LEU A 230 -10.25 -19.19 -0.16
CA LEU A 230 -10.38 -18.09 0.79
C LEU A 230 -11.76 -17.42 0.69
N VAL A 231 -12.26 -17.18 -0.52
CA VAL A 231 -13.62 -16.65 -0.74
C VAL A 231 -14.65 -17.60 -0.14
N ASN A 232 -14.55 -18.90 -0.41
CA ASN A 232 -15.46 -19.91 0.12
C ASN A 232 -15.37 -20.07 1.65
N SER A 233 -14.24 -19.72 2.26
CA SER A 233 -14.06 -19.65 3.71
C SER A 233 -14.68 -18.40 4.33
N GLY A 234 -15.21 -17.49 3.50
CA GLY A 234 -15.88 -16.26 3.89
C GLY A 234 -14.92 -15.11 4.17
N CYS A 235 -13.70 -15.15 3.65
CA CYS A 235 -12.78 -14.01 3.72
C CYS A 235 -13.35 -12.84 2.93
N ARG A 236 -13.50 -11.69 3.57
CA ARG A 236 -13.94 -10.45 2.94
C ARG A 236 -12.78 -9.61 2.42
N ILE A 237 -11.59 -9.83 2.96
CA ILE A 237 -10.36 -9.22 2.50
C ILE A 237 -9.41 -10.34 2.15
N ILE A 238 -8.81 -10.26 0.97
CA ILE A 238 -7.74 -11.15 0.53
C ILE A 238 -6.52 -10.28 0.27
N VAL A 239 -5.36 -10.70 0.77
CA VAL A 239 -4.10 -10.04 0.49
C VAL A 239 -3.08 -11.06 0.01
N ASP A 240 -2.35 -10.70 -1.06
CA ASP A 240 -1.23 -11.49 -1.57
C ASP A 240 -0.01 -10.64 -1.88
N ASP A 241 1.13 -11.32 -1.98
CA ASP A 241 2.42 -10.76 -2.38
C ASP A 241 3.06 -11.54 -3.55
N ILE A 242 2.25 -12.25 -4.33
CA ILE A 242 2.68 -13.20 -5.35
C ILE A 242 2.72 -12.56 -6.73
N GLY A 243 3.80 -12.80 -7.47
CA GLY A 243 3.95 -12.40 -8.87
C GLY A 243 4.21 -13.59 -9.79
N TRP A 244 3.61 -13.60 -10.98
CA TRP A 244 3.75 -14.64 -12.00
C TRP A 244 4.50 -14.12 -13.22
N LYS A 245 5.82 -14.30 -13.26
CA LYS A 245 6.78 -13.68 -14.20
C LYS A 245 6.44 -13.84 -15.69
N ARG A 246 5.66 -14.83 -16.07
CA ARG A 246 5.29 -15.14 -17.46
C ARG A 246 3.82 -14.92 -17.77
N GLU A 247 3.04 -14.35 -16.84
CA GLU A 247 1.70 -13.82 -17.16
C GLU A 247 1.84 -12.65 -18.16
N PRO A 248 0.83 -12.40 -18.98
CA PRO A 248 0.85 -11.30 -19.95
C PRO A 248 1.08 -9.93 -19.28
N TYR A 249 1.91 -9.10 -19.93
CA TYR A 249 2.16 -7.72 -19.51
C TYR A 249 1.18 -6.74 -20.14
N PHE A 250 0.72 -7.03 -21.36
CA PHE A 250 -0.08 -6.13 -22.18
C PHE A 250 -1.57 -6.48 -22.25
N GLU A 251 -2.03 -7.44 -21.46
CA GLU A 251 -3.42 -7.88 -21.35
C GLU A 251 -3.63 -8.66 -20.05
N HIS A 252 -4.89 -8.97 -19.73
CA HIS A 252 -5.17 -9.85 -18.60
C HIS A 252 -4.82 -11.31 -18.94
N GLY A 253 -3.92 -11.90 -18.17
CA GLY A 253 -3.61 -13.32 -18.20
C GLY A 253 -4.64 -14.17 -17.44
N VAL A 254 -4.31 -15.43 -17.23
CA VAL A 254 -5.19 -16.41 -16.56
C VAL A 254 -5.46 -16.01 -15.11
N VAL A 255 -4.43 -15.59 -14.37
CA VAL A 255 -4.56 -15.17 -12.98
C VAL A 255 -5.33 -13.85 -12.89
N ALA A 256 -4.96 -12.85 -13.69
CA ALA A 256 -5.61 -11.57 -13.68
C ALA A 256 -7.11 -11.69 -14.03
N SER A 257 -7.45 -12.46 -15.05
CA SER A 257 -8.85 -12.70 -15.44
C SER A 257 -9.64 -13.40 -14.34
N HIS A 258 -9.03 -14.36 -13.62
CA HIS A 258 -9.69 -15.05 -12.51
C HIS A 258 -9.95 -14.12 -11.34
N VAL A 259 -8.93 -13.39 -10.88
CA VAL A 259 -9.04 -12.43 -9.76
C VAL A 259 -10.04 -11.33 -10.09
N ALA A 260 -10.03 -10.78 -11.32
CA ALA A 260 -11.01 -9.79 -11.76
C ALA A 260 -12.45 -10.33 -11.64
N ASN A 261 -12.70 -11.54 -12.13
CA ASN A 261 -14.00 -12.18 -12.03
C ASN A 261 -14.42 -12.40 -10.56
N VAL A 262 -13.48 -12.82 -9.71
CA VAL A 262 -13.76 -13.02 -8.27
C VAL A 262 -14.15 -11.70 -7.59
N VAL A 263 -13.42 -10.62 -7.84
CA VAL A 263 -13.69 -9.29 -7.27
C VAL A 263 -15.03 -8.73 -7.78
N GLU A 264 -15.34 -8.91 -9.07
CA GLU A 264 -16.59 -8.45 -9.66
C GLU A 264 -17.82 -9.16 -9.09
N ASN A 265 -17.73 -10.48 -8.83
CA ASN A 265 -18.87 -11.30 -8.45
C ASN A 265 -19.02 -11.55 -6.95
N ASN A 266 -18.08 -11.07 -6.13
CA ASN A 266 -18.11 -11.22 -4.68
C ASN A 266 -17.89 -9.89 -3.96
N GLU A 267 -18.51 -9.75 -2.80
CA GLU A 267 -18.33 -8.58 -1.94
C GLU A 267 -17.02 -8.73 -1.14
N ILE A 268 -15.89 -8.67 -1.84
CA ILE A 268 -14.54 -8.76 -1.27
C ILE A 268 -13.68 -7.57 -1.68
N LEU A 269 -12.71 -7.24 -0.85
CA LEU A 269 -11.65 -6.30 -1.16
C LEU A 269 -10.34 -7.08 -1.34
N TYR A 270 -9.79 -7.02 -2.54
CA TYR A 270 -8.54 -7.68 -2.88
C TYR A 270 -7.39 -6.69 -2.84
N VAL A 271 -6.36 -6.98 -2.06
CA VAL A 271 -5.14 -6.17 -1.89
C VAL A 271 -3.95 -6.97 -2.40
N THR A 272 -3.07 -6.36 -3.17
CA THR A 272 -1.88 -7.05 -3.68
C THR A 272 -0.65 -6.15 -3.69
N ALA A 273 0.51 -6.76 -3.62
CA ALA A 273 1.78 -6.08 -3.78
C ALA A 273 2.00 -5.60 -5.22
N ALA A 274 2.47 -4.36 -5.41
CA ALA A 274 2.71 -3.80 -6.74
C ALA A 274 3.88 -4.48 -7.50
N GLY A 275 4.74 -5.18 -6.78
CA GLY A 275 5.97 -5.78 -7.29
C GLY A 275 7.24 -5.03 -6.89
N ASN A 276 8.38 -5.75 -6.91
CA ASN A 276 9.70 -5.22 -6.54
C ASN A 276 10.61 -5.07 -7.78
N ASP A 277 10.03 -4.64 -8.91
CA ASP A 277 10.65 -4.74 -10.23
C ASP A 277 11.03 -3.38 -10.84
N GLY A 278 10.82 -2.27 -10.12
CA GLY A 278 11.13 -0.91 -10.57
C GLY A 278 12.59 -0.68 -11.01
N LYS A 279 13.52 -1.55 -10.60
CA LYS A 279 14.94 -1.54 -11.05
C LYS A 279 15.31 -2.74 -11.93
N LYS A 280 14.37 -3.59 -12.26
CA LYS A 280 14.57 -4.82 -13.03
C LYS A 280 13.93 -4.77 -14.41
N HIS A 281 13.29 -3.64 -14.74
CA HIS A 281 12.42 -3.47 -15.90
C HIS A 281 13.04 -2.56 -16.97
N TYR A 282 12.77 -2.90 -18.20
CA TYR A 282 12.99 -2.08 -19.39
C TYR A 282 11.78 -2.15 -20.31
N GLN A 283 11.38 -1.00 -20.87
CA GLN A 283 10.35 -0.92 -21.89
C GLN A 283 10.83 -0.01 -23.03
N GLY A 284 10.50 -0.36 -24.26
CA GLY A 284 10.83 0.48 -25.42
C GLY A 284 10.31 -0.08 -26.74
N MET A 285 10.17 0.82 -27.71
CA MET A 285 9.78 0.43 -29.06
C MET A 285 10.96 -0.23 -29.81
N TYR A 286 10.74 -1.38 -30.44
CA TYR A 286 11.73 -2.03 -31.26
C TYR A 286 12.05 -1.18 -32.50
N GLN A 287 13.34 -0.88 -32.74
CA GLN A 287 13.76 0.04 -33.78
C GLN A 287 14.48 -0.64 -34.99
N GLY A 288 14.40 -1.95 -35.11
CA GLY A 288 14.86 -2.69 -36.29
C GLY A 288 16.36 -2.99 -36.36
N ASN A 289 17.16 -2.71 -35.34
CA ASN A 289 18.54 -3.11 -35.22
C ASN A 289 18.73 -4.17 -34.14
N ALA A 290 19.39 -5.26 -34.48
CA ALA A 290 19.60 -6.44 -33.65
C ALA A 290 20.20 -6.19 -32.24
N PHE A 291 20.58 -4.97 -31.89
CA PHE A 291 21.40 -4.74 -30.71
C PHE A 291 21.06 -3.49 -29.90
N ASN A 292 20.02 -2.72 -30.26
CA ASN A 292 19.89 -1.39 -29.65
C ASN A 292 18.45 -1.07 -29.20
N PHE A 293 18.22 -1.10 -27.93
CA PHE A 293 17.19 -0.31 -27.29
C PHE A 293 17.67 1.16 -27.28
N HIS A 294 17.01 2.07 -28.00
CA HIS A 294 17.40 3.49 -28.11
C HIS A 294 18.91 3.72 -28.38
N ASN A 295 19.52 2.92 -29.26
CA ASN A 295 20.96 2.96 -29.55
C ASN A 295 21.89 2.62 -28.37
N LYS A 296 21.42 1.90 -27.35
CA LYS A 296 22.21 1.45 -26.21
C LYS A 296 22.02 -0.04 -26.01
N SER A 297 23.10 -0.76 -25.77
CA SER A 297 23.00 -2.18 -25.39
C SER A 297 22.58 -2.34 -23.94
N LEU A 298 21.69 -3.28 -23.67
CA LEU A 298 21.32 -3.69 -22.31
C LEU A 298 22.45 -4.54 -21.72
N LYS A 299 23.31 -3.91 -20.93
CA LYS A 299 24.43 -4.58 -20.26
C LYS A 299 24.09 -4.87 -18.82
N MET A 300 24.61 -5.98 -18.34
CA MET A 300 24.46 -6.43 -16.95
C MET A 300 25.69 -7.16 -16.49
N LYS A 301 25.80 -7.32 -15.15
CA LYS A 301 26.81 -8.14 -14.49
C LYS A 301 26.13 -9.33 -13.84
N ILE A 302 26.65 -10.53 -14.06
CA ILE A 302 26.16 -11.78 -13.48
C ILE A 302 27.26 -12.33 -12.57
N LEU A 303 26.96 -12.43 -11.28
CA LEU A 303 27.94 -12.86 -10.27
C LEU A 303 28.18 -14.39 -10.35
N PRO A 304 29.30 -14.88 -9.78
CA PRO A 304 29.58 -16.31 -9.75
C PRO A 304 28.44 -17.11 -9.10
N ASN A 305 28.05 -18.21 -9.76
CA ASN A 305 26.97 -19.10 -9.30
C ASN A 305 25.62 -18.41 -9.07
N GLU A 306 25.39 -17.26 -9.69
CA GLU A 306 24.11 -16.56 -9.66
C GLU A 306 23.26 -16.97 -10.87
N SER A 307 21.98 -17.23 -10.61
CA SER A 307 20.97 -17.49 -11.65
C SER A 307 20.18 -16.22 -11.93
N ILE A 308 19.89 -16.00 -13.21
CA ILE A 308 19.05 -14.92 -13.68
C ILE A 308 17.93 -15.49 -14.56
N ASP A 309 16.75 -14.89 -14.45
CA ASP A 309 15.65 -15.08 -15.38
C ASP A 309 15.48 -13.81 -16.21
N ILE A 310 15.41 -13.94 -17.52
CA ILE A 310 15.13 -12.84 -18.45
C ILE A 310 13.85 -13.18 -19.18
N VAL A 311 12.82 -12.35 -19.01
CA VAL A 311 11.54 -12.50 -19.68
C VAL A 311 11.36 -11.33 -20.63
N LEU A 312 11.17 -11.60 -21.89
CA LEU A 312 10.84 -10.63 -22.92
C LEU A 312 9.41 -10.87 -23.39
N GLN A 313 8.61 -9.83 -23.44
CA GLN A 313 7.30 -9.84 -24.08
C GLN A 313 7.15 -8.63 -25.00
N TRP A 314 6.19 -8.70 -25.91
CA TRP A 314 5.82 -7.59 -26.78
C TRP A 314 4.30 -7.48 -26.92
N ASN A 315 3.82 -6.33 -27.35
CA ASN A 315 2.41 -5.99 -27.36
C ASN A 315 1.60 -6.65 -28.51
N ASP A 316 1.87 -7.91 -28.81
CA ASP A 316 0.96 -8.79 -29.52
C ASP A 316 0.05 -9.51 -28.52
N ARG A 317 -1.07 -10.02 -29.01
CA ARG A 317 -2.00 -10.79 -28.20
C ARG A 317 -1.45 -12.18 -27.91
N PHE A 318 -1.55 -12.62 -26.65
CA PHE A 318 -1.22 -13.99 -26.26
C PHE A 318 -2.04 -15.02 -27.03
N GLY A 319 -1.39 -16.10 -27.47
CA GLY A 319 -1.96 -17.14 -28.32
C GLY A 319 -2.20 -16.72 -29.77
N SER A 320 -1.69 -15.55 -30.22
CA SER A 320 -1.94 -15.04 -31.58
C SER A 320 -0.78 -14.23 -32.15
N SER A 321 0.41 -14.30 -31.54
CA SER A 321 1.58 -13.57 -32.05
C SER A 321 2.10 -14.15 -33.35
N SER A 322 2.35 -13.26 -34.32
CA SER A 322 3.04 -13.56 -35.57
C SER A 322 4.30 -12.73 -35.75
N ASN A 323 4.58 -11.79 -34.86
CA ASN A 323 5.86 -11.11 -34.81
C ASN A 323 6.85 -11.98 -34.04
N ASP A 324 7.91 -12.38 -34.70
CA ASP A 324 8.87 -13.37 -34.19
C ASP A 324 10.16 -12.66 -33.76
N TYR A 325 10.36 -12.57 -32.44
CA TYR A 325 11.53 -11.95 -31.83
C TYR A 325 12.34 -12.97 -31.05
N ASP A 326 13.61 -13.07 -31.34
CA ASP A 326 14.58 -13.91 -30.64
C ASP A 326 15.29 -13.13 -29.52
N LEU A 327 15.51 -13.74 -28.37
CA LEU A 327 16.23 -13.22 -27.23
C LEU A 327 17.59 -13.91 -27.07
N TYR A 328 18.67 -13.14 -26.99
CA TYR A 328 20.03 -13.63 -26.81
C TYR A 328 20.72 -12.97 -25.62
N LEU A 329 21.47 -13.76 -24.87
CA LEU A 329 22.41 -13.31 -23.85
C LEU A 329 23.84 -13.58 -24.33
N PHE A 330 24.63 -12.52 -24.47
CA PHE A 330 26.02 -12.61 -24.93
C PHE A 330 26.99 -12.21 -23.82
N LYS A 331 28.17 -12.81 -23.81
CA LYS A 331 29.30 -12.30 -23.07
C LYS A 331 29.88 -11.06 -23.76
N THR A 332 30.14 -9.98 -23.03
CA THR A 332 30.50 -8.68 -23.61
C THR A 332 31.89 -8.69 -24.29
N ASP A 333 32.85 -9.43 -23.72
CA ASP A 333 34.27 -9.40 -24.13
C ASP A 333 34.54 -10.09 -25.47
N ASN A 334 33.93 -11.24 -25.75
CA ASN A 334 34.18 -12.07 -26.90
C ASN A 334 32.94 -12.37 -27.76
N ARG A 335 31.75 -11.88 -27.34
CA ARG A 335 30.48 -12.10 -28.04
C ARG A 335 30.03 -13.56 -28.07
N ASP A 336 30.56 -14.43 -27.19
CA ASP A 336 30.06 -15.78 -27.06
C ASP A 336 28.60 -15.74 -26.56
N ILE A 337 27.77 -16.61 -27.14
CA ILE A 337 26.39 -16.79 -26.66
C ILE A 337 26.44 -17.54 -25.34
N LEU A 338 25.96 -16.90 -24.28
CA LEU A 338 25.79 -17.52 -22.96
C LEU A 338 24.52 -18.36 -22.93
N ASP A 339 23.44 -17.81 -23.44
CA ASP A 339 22.14 -18.47 -23.58
C ASP A 339 21.25 -17.76 -24.60
N ARG A 340 20.16 -18.39 -25.00
CA ARG A 340 19.20 -17.85 -25.98
C ARG A 340 17.84 -18.48 -25.86
N SER A 341 16.80 -17.75 -26.21
CA SER A 341 15.44 -18.19 -26.46
C SER A 341 15.07 -17.77 -27.89
N ILE A 342 14.65 -18.74 -28.70
CA ILE A 342 14.41 -18.58 -30.15
C ILE A 342 13.15 -19.36 -30.57
N ASP A 343 12.10 -19.28 -29.76
CA ASP A 343 10.83 -19.92 -30.05
C ASP A 343 10.16 -19.17 -31.23
N THR A 344 9.58 -19.94 -32.15
CA THR A 344 8.99 -19.34 -33.37
C THR A 344 7.56 -18.91 -33.12
N GLN A 345 7.24 -17.63 -33.37
CA GLN A 345 5.88 -17.12 -33.30
C GLN A 345 5.30 -17.02 -34.72
N ASN A 346 4.32 -17.86 -35.03
CA ASN A 346 3.79 -18.02 -36.40
C ASN A 346 2.26 -17.75 -36.52
N GLY A 347 1.67 -17.09 -35.50
CA GLY A 347 0.27 -16.66 -35.50
C GLY A 347 -0.65 -17.37 -34.52
N ASN A 348 -0.14 -18.34 -33.77
CA ASN A 348 -0.86 -19.09 -32.74
C ASN A 348 -0.05 -19.26 -31.44
N ASP A 349 0.97 -18.46 -31.27
CA ASP A 349 1.92 -18.55 -30.16
C ASP A 349 1.84 -17.31 -29.25
N ASP A 350 2.47 -17.41 -28.08
CA ASP A 350 2.56 -16.30 -27.14
C ASP A 350 3.70 -15.33 -27.54
N PRO A 351 3.53 -14.01 -27.36
CA PRO A 351 4.57 -13.02 -27.59
C PRO A 351 5.60 -13.03 -26.44
N LEU A 352 6.36 -14.12 -26.30
CA LEU A 352 7.20 -14.35 -25.14
C LEU A 352 8.48 -15.09 -25.50
N GLU A 353 9.61 -14.59 -24.99
CA GLU A 353 10.89 -15.27 -24.94
C GLU A 353 11.42 -15.31 -23.50
N TYR A 354 12.06 -16.42 -23.12
CA TYR A 354 12.50 -16.66 -21.75
C TYR A 354 13.87 -17.33 -21.67
N ILE A 355 14.81 -16.69 -20.96
CA ILE A 355 16.12 -17.25 -20.62
C ILE A 355 16.21 -17.49 -19.12
N ASN A 356 16.70 -18.66 -18.72
CA ASN A 356 17.15 -18.95 -17.37
C ASN A 356 18.62 -19.35 -17.40
N TYR A 357 19.49 -18.44 -17.03
CA TYR A 357 20.94 -18.64 -17.11
C TYR A 357 21.58 -18.58 -15.71
N THR A 358 22.46 -19.54 -15.43
CA THR A 358 23.30 -19.54 -14.22
C THR A 358 24.76 -19.36 -14.63
N ASN A 359 25.45 -18.37 -14.07
CA ASN A 359 26.90 -18.20 -14.29
C ASN A 359 27.65 -19.38 -13.66
N PRO A 360 28.20 -20.31 -14.46
CA PRO A 360 28.89 -21.49 -13.93
C PRO A 360 30.34 -21.22 -13.52
N THR A 361 30.81 -19.98 -13.68
CA THR A 361 32.22 -19.63 -13.45
C THR A 361 32.44 -19.08 -12.04
N GLU A 362 33.69 -19.10 -11.60
CA GLU A 362 34.13 -18.51 -10.33
C GLU A 362 34.32 -16.98 -10.40
N SER A 363 34.01 -16.36 -11.56
CA SER A 363 34.21 -14.93 -11.82
C SER A 363 32.93 -14.27 -12.27
N GLU A 364 32.82 -12.97 -12.01
CA GLU A 364 31.77 -12.12 -12.58
C GLU A 364 31.82 -12.14 -14.13
N ILE A 365 30.68 -12.27 -14.77
CA ILE A 365 30.52 -12.16 -16.23
C ILE A 365 29.85 -10.83 -16.55
N GLU A 366 30.45 -10.02 -17.42
CA GLU A 366 29.76 -8.94 -18.08
C GLU A 366 28.99 -9.48 -19.29
N ALA A 367 27.67 -9.32 -19.24
CA ALA A 367 26.76 -9.84 -20.25
C ALA A 367 26.00 -8.70 -20.95
N GLU A 368 25.53 -8.97 -22.15
CA GLU A 368 24.75 -8.05 -22.98
C GLU A 368 23.53 -8.78 -23.56
N ILE A 369 22.36 -8.19 -23.39
CA ILE A 369 21.10 -8.69 -23.97
C ILE A 369 20.94 -8.12 -25.37
N SER A 370 20.56 -8.98 -26.32
CA SER A 370 20.23 -8.62 -27.69
C SER A 370 18.89 -9.24 -28.10
N ILE A 371 18.04 -8.45 -28.72
CA ILE A 371 16.78 -8.89 -29.29
C ILE A 371 16.86 -8.78 -30.79
N ARG A 372 16.49 -9.83 -31.51
CA ARG A 372 16.44 -9.87 -32.95
C ARG A 372 15.01 -10.07 -33.43
N ASN A 373 14.66 -9.41 -34.49
CA ASN A 373 13.50 -9.72 -35.27
C ASN A 373 13.90 -10.81 -36.28
N TYR A 374 13.34 -12.01 -36.15
CA TYR A 374 13.73 -13.15 -36.97
C TYR A 374 13.27 -12.99 -38.45
N ASN A 375 12.04 -12.57 -38.66
CA ASN A 375 11.54 -12.23 -39.96
C ASN A 375 11.54 -10.70 -40.10
N ALA A 376 12.33 -10.13 -40.99
CA ALA A 376 12.50 -8.67 -41.19
C ALA A 376 11.16 -7.91 -41.41
N GLU A 377 10.03 -8.60 -41.42
CA GLU A 377 8.68 -8.10 -41.65
C GLU A 377 7.93 -7.84 -40.34
N ALA A 378 8.48 -8.25 -39.17
CA ALA A 378 7.81 -7.94 -37.88
C ALA A 378 7.69 -6.42 -37.73
N SER A 379 6.47 -5.97 -37.51
CA SER A 379 6.16 -4.56 -37.28
C SER A 379 6.86 -4.06 -36.04
N LYS A 380 7.08 -2.75 -35.93
CA LYS A 380 7.61 -2.13 -34.72
C LYS A 380 6.65 -2.40 -33.56
N ARG A 381 7.10 -3.14 -32.54
CA ARG A 381 6.34 -3.46 -31.33
C ARG A 381 6.96 -2.77 -30.13
N ILE A 382 6.14 -2.53 -29.11
CA ILE A 382 6.63 -2.18 -27.79
C ILE A 382 7.08 -3.48 -27.15
N LEU A 383 8.31 -3.46 -26.64
CA LEU A 383 8.92 -4.60 -25.96
C LEU A 383 9.03 -4.26 -24.48
N GLU A 384 8.67 -5.21 -23.62
CA GLU A 384 8.97 -5.19 -22.20
C GLU A 384 9.89 -6.33 -21.82
N LEU A 385 10.85 -6.02 -20.98
CA LEU A 385 11.85 -6.97 -20.53
C LEU A 385 12.07 -6.83 -19.03
N PHE A 386 11.90 -7.96 -18.34
CA PHE A 386 12.24 -8.06 -16.93
C PHE A 386 13.44 -8.97 -16.72
N ILE A 387 14.32 -8.57 -15.79
CA ILE A 387 15.49 -9.35 -15.39
C ILE A 387 15.42 -9.62 -13.90
N TYR A 388 15.11 -10.87 -13.56
CA TYR A 388 15.02 -11.35 -12.18
C TYR A 388 16.33 -11.99 -11.78
N THR A 389 16.79 -11.71 -10.58
CA THR A 389 17.97 -12.31 -9.98
C THR A 389 17.57 -13.19 -8.82
N ASP A 390 18.41 -14.16 -8.44
CA ASP A 390 18.15 -14.98 -7.26
C ASP A 390 18.34 -14.14 -6.00
N ASP A 391 17.24 -13.65 -5.43
CA ASP A 391 17.20 -12.84 -4.21
C ASP A 391 17.65 -13.60 -2.94
N LYS A 392 18.04 -14.89 -3.08
CA LYS A 392 18.49 -15.72 -1.94
C LYS A 392 19.81 -15.28 -1.33
N LYS A 393 20.55 -14.37 -1.96
CA LYS A 393 21.84 -13.89 -1.47
C LYS A 393 21.81 -12.37 -1.23
N PRO A 394 21.76 -11.88 0.03
CA PRO A 394 21.58 -10.45 0.35
C PRO A 394 22.64 -9.46 -0.18
N ARG A 395 23.67 -9.93 -0.86
CA ARG A 395 24.78 -9.10 -1.38
C ARG A 395 25.11 -9.35 -2.85
N SER A 396 24.40 -10.25 -3.51
CA SER A 396 24.64 -10.62 -4.90
C SER A 396 23.46 -10.19 -5.74
N HIS A 397 23.51 -9.00 -6.30
CA HIS A 397 22.53 -8.62 -7.31
C HIS A 397 23.27 -8.44 -8.63
N SER A 398 22.98 -9.33 -9.59
CA SER A 398 23.24 -9.02 -10.98
C SER A 398 22.64 -7.66 -11.25
N ARG A 399 23.45 -6.75 -11.77
CA ARG A 399 23.02 -5.35 -11.90
C ARG A 399 22.83 -5.02 -13.36
N ILE A 400 21.61 -4.69 -13.71
CA ILE A 400 21.34 -3.91 -14.91
C ILE A 400 22.06 -2.56 -14.75
N LEU A 401 22.78 -2.14 -15.77
CA LEU A 401 23.44 -0.83 -15.70
C LEU A 401 22.37 0.28 -15.65
N PRO A 402 22.49 1.25 -14.74
CA PRO A 402 21.42 2.20 -14.40
C PRO A 402 20.83 2.98 -15.59
N ASN A 403 21.60 3.16 -16.67
CA ASN A 403 21.18 3.93 -17.83
C ASN A 403 20.09 3.26 -18.71
N ASN A 404 19.71 2.02 -18.38
CA ASN A 404 18.78 1.21 -19.17
C ASN A 404 17.52 0.83 -18.38
N ILE A 405 17.40 1.27 -17.11
CA ILE A 405 16.24 0.99 -16.29
C ILE A 405 15.11 1.95 -16.67
N VAL A 406 13.92 1.40 -16.88
CA VAL A 406 12.66 2.13 -17.02
C VAL A 406 11.76 1.68 -15.88
N THR A 407 11.54 2.55 -14.90
CA THR A 407 10.74 2.20 -13.71
C THR A 407 9.24 2.26 -13.98
N SER A 408 8.80 3.13 -14.89
CA SER A 408 7.39 3.23 -15.28
C SER A 408 6.93 1.97 -16.03
N ASP A 409 5.65 1.65 -15.92
CA ASP A 409 5.00 0.50 -16.55
C ASP A 409 5.59 -0.86 -16.11
N SER A 410 6.03 -0.95 -14.84
CA SER A 410 6.64 -2.15 -14.25
C SER A 410 5.68 -2.95 -13.35
N ILE A 411 4.39 -2.64 -13.39
CA ILE A 411 3.30 -3.39 -12.74
C ILE A 411 2.58 -4.19 -13.80
N TYR A 412 2.37 -5.49 -13.57
CA TYR A 412 1.70 -6.39 -14.52
C TYR A 412 0.92 -7.50 -13.82
N GLY A 413 0.15 -8.29 -14.56
CA GLY A 413 -0.63 -9.40 -14.05
C GLY A 413 -1.83 -8.94 -13.22
N HIS A 414 -2.19 -9.66 -12.14
CA HIS A 414 -3.34 -9.31 -11.31
C HIS A 414 -3.22 -7.97 -10.54
N PRO A 415 -2.03 -7.47 -10.18
CA PRO A 415 -1.90 -6.09 -9.69
C PRO A 415 -2.38 -5.01 -10.68
N ALA A 416 -2.47 -5.34 -11.96
CA ALA A 416 -2.95 -4.41 -13.00
C ALA A 416 -4.48 -4.24 -13.03
N ILE A 417 -5.24 -5.06 -12.28
CA ILE A 417 -6.72 -5.03 -12.28
C ILE A 417 -7.23 -3.74 -11.63
N ARG A 418 -8.18 -3.04 -12.27
CA ARG A 418 -8.72 -1.77 -11.77
C ARG A 418 -9.31 -1.86 -10.36
N ASP A 419 -10.05 -2.93 -10.09
CA ASP A 419 -10.81 -3.10 -8.85
C ASP A 419 -10.02 -3.77 -7.72
N VAL A 420 -8.76 -4.10 -7.96
CA VAL A 420 -7.80 -4.59 -6.97
C VAL A 420 -7.02 -3.42 -6.38
N VAL A 421 -6.78 -3.42 -5.08
CA VAL A 421 -5.94 -2.42 -4.40
C VAL A 421 -4.48 -2.81 -4.52
N THR A 422 -3.75 -2.13 -5.37
CA THR A 422 -2.33 -2.38 -5.65
C THR A 422 -1.46 -1.45 -4.84
N VAL A 423 -0.55 -2.02 -4.05
CA VAL A 423 0.19 -1.31 -3.02
C VAL A 423 1.68 -1.20 -3.36
N GLY A 424 2.15 0.02 -3.57
CA GLY A 424 3.58 0.33 -3.66
C GLY A 424 4.24 0.44 -2.29
N ALA A 425 5.58 0.49 -2.27
CA ALA A 425 6.38 0.50 -1.05
C ALA A 425 7.07 1.84 -0.79
N ILE A 426 6.87 2.40 0.39
CA ILE A 426 7.63 3.54 0.92
C ILE A 426 8.48 3.13 2.12
N SER A 427 9.59 3.84 2.34
CA SER A 427 10.40 3.70 3.54
C SER A 427 9.66 4.24 4.78
N ILE A 428 10.21 3.97 5.97
CA ILE A 428 9.70 4.55 7.23
C ILE A 428 9.81 6.08 7.27
N ASP A 429 10.66 6.67 6.43
CA ASP A 429 10.82 8.13 6.29
C ASP A 429 9.92 8.70 5.18
N SER A 430 9.06 7.85 4.61
CA SER A 430 8.07 8.18 3.57
C SER A 430 8.63 8.45 2.17
N ASP A 431 9.85 8.02 1.89
CA ASP A 431 10.41 8.04 0.53
C ASP A 431 9.99 6.78 -0.24
N ILE A 432 9.70 6.92 -1.54
CA ILE A 432 9.44 5.74 -2.39
C ILE A 432 10.65 4.81 -2.41
N GLU A 433 10.41 3.52 -2.23
CA GLU A 433 11.47 2.55 -2.37
C GLU A 433 11.87 2.37 -3.84
N PRO A 434 13.17 2.45 -4.16
CA PRO A 434 13.60 2.39 -5.56
C PRO A 434 13.29 1.09 -6.28
N PHE A 435 12.96 0.02 -5.55
CA PHE A 435 12.55 -1.26 -6.12
C PHE A 435 11.03 -1.31 -6.39
N SER A 436 10.23 -0.44 -5.75
CA SER A 436 8.78 -0.46 -5.92
C SER A 436 8.40 -0.28 -7.38
N SER A 437 7.62 -1.21 -7.90
CA SER A 437 7.07 -1.12 -9.26
C SER A 437 6.13 0.08 -9.38
N GLN A 438 6.11 0.69 -10.55
CA GLN A 438 5.37 1.93 -10.83
C GLN A 438 4.53 1.78 -12.10
N GLY A 439 3.45 2.53 -12.14
CA GLY A 439 2.60 2.63 -13.31
C GLY A 439 3.07 3.68 -14.35
N PRO A 440 2.19 3.99 -15.32
CA PRO A 440 0.88 3.36 -15.54
C PRO A 440 1.02 1.87 -15.87
N VAL A 441 -0.08 1.13 -15.96
CA VAL A 441 -0.08 -0.17 -16.65
C VAL A 441 -0.73 0.03 -18.00
N THR A 442 -0.07 -0.44 -19.07
CA THR A 442 -0.53 -0.24 -20.44
C THR A 442 -0.96 -1.56 -21.06
N HIS A 443 -2.27 -1.78 -21.20
CA HIS A 443 -2.82 -2.90 -21.94
C HIS A 443 -3.10 -2.51 -23.39
N TYR A 444 -2.86 -3.45 -24.31
CA TYR A 444 -3.14 -3.30 -25.74
C TYR A 444 -4.27 -4.20 -26.21
N HIS A 445 -4.67 -5.19 -25.40
CA HIS A 445 -5.69 -6.18 -25.72
C HIS A 445 -6.67 -6.40 -24.56
N PRO A 446 -8.00 -6.60 -24.87
CA PRO A 446 -8.59 -6.56 -26.22
C PRO A 446 -8.61 -5.17 -26.84
N ASP A 447 -8.61 -4.11 -26.03
CA ASP A 447 -8.58 -2.70 -26.41
C ASP A 447 -7.42 -1.99 -25.73
N TYR A 448 -6.96 -0.87 -26.32
CA TYR A 448 -5.93 -0.05 -25.69
C TYR A 448 -6.46 0.61 -24.43
N GLU A 449 -5.79 0.38 -23.31
CA GLU A 449 -6.16 0.93 -22.04
C GLU A 449 -4.91 1.29 -21.21
N MET A 450 -4.91 2.48 -20.62
CA MET A 450 -3.93 2.88 -19.63
C MET A 450 -4.57 2.84 -18.23
N ILE A 451 -4.08 1.97 -17.37
CA ILE A 451 -4.62 1.73 -16.04
C ILE A 451 -3.74 2.46 -15.02
N SER A 452 -4.40 3.25 -14.16
CA SER A 452 -3.74 3.98 -13.09
C SER A 452 -3.37 3.03 -11.95
N LYS A 453 -2.06 2.79 -11.76
CA LYS A 453 -1.44 1.98 -10.70
C LYS A 453 -0.09 2.60 -10.30
N PRO A 454 0.43 2.33 -9.06
CA PRO A 454 -0.26 1.67 -7.95
C PRO A 454 -1.42 2.52 -7.46
N ASP A 455 -2.33 1.95 -6.66
CA ASP A 455 -3.43 2.73 -6.09
C ASP A 455 -2.97 3.58 -4.90
N VAL A 456 -2.21 2.96 -4.00
CA VAL A 456 -1.70 3.61 -2.78
C VAL A 456 -0.32 3.06 -2.43
N VAL A 457 0.33 3.66 -1.44
CA VAL A 457 1.56 3.15 -0.88
C VAL A 457 1.41 2.82 0.60
N GLY A 458 2.10 1.74 1.01
CA GLY A 458 2.27 1.31 2.39
C GLY A 458 3.74 1.34 2.81
N VAL A 459 3.98 1.39 4.13
CA VAL A 459 5.34 1.36 4.67
C VAL A 459 5.94 -0.05 4.55
N ASN A 460 7.26 -0.10 4.32
CA ASN A 460 8.04 -1.34 4.36
C ASN A 460 9.30 -1.19 5.25
N GLY A 461 10.19 -2.20 5.26
CA GLY A 461 11.39 -2.18 6.11
C GLY A 461 11.06 -2.22 7.60
N ILE A 462 9.95 -2.84 7.95
CA ILE A 462 9.42 -2.94 9.31
C ILE A 462 9.96 -4.18 10.05
N ASN A 463 9.82 -4.19 11.38
CA ASN A 463 10.21 -5.32 12.18
C ASN A 463 9.09 -6.37 12.24
N VAL A 464 9.51 -7.64 12.15
CA VAL A 464 8.70 -8.84 12.41
C VAL A 464 9.46 -9.75 13.37
N SER A 465 8.83 -10.80 13.88
CA SER A 465 9.46 -11.68 14.90
C SER A 465 10.72 -12.39 14.40
N GLY A 466 10.77 -12.70 13.12
CA GLY A 466 11.81 -13.54 12.53
C GLY A 466 11.60 -15.03 12.78
N ALA A 467 10.36 -15.43 13.09
CA ALA A 467 9.97 -16.83 13.30
C ALA A 467 10.29 -17.68 12.06
N GLY A 468 10.64 -18.95 12.28
CA GLY A 468 11.06 -19.84 11.19
C GLY A 468 12.41 -19.48 10.54
N GLY A 469 13.16 -18.54 11.11
CA GLY A 469 14.42 -18.05 10.54
C GLY A 469 14.24 -16.97 9.46
N PHE A 470 13.02 -16.42 9.31
CA PHE A 470 12.77 -15.26 8.46
C PHE A 470 13.57 -14.04 8.91
N SER A 471 13.78 -13.08 8.03
CA SER A 471 14.47 -11.84 8.42
C SER A 471 13.65 -11.05 9.44
N LYS A 472 14.30 -10.54 10.50
CA LYS A 472 13.64 -9.66 11.49
C LYS A 472 13.26 -8.30 10.92
N LYS A 473 13.72 -7.96 9.72
CA LYS A 473 13.26 -6.80 8.95
C LYS A 473 12.66 -7.29 7.65
N PHE A 474 11.40 -6.95 7.44
CA PHE A 474 10.65 -7.33 6.26
C PHE A 474 10.60 -6.15 5.28
N TYR A 475 11.19 -6.37 4.10
CA TYR A 475 11.25 -5.40 3.01
C TYR A 475 10.41 -5.87 1.83
N GLY A 476 10.04 -4.91 0.98
CA GLY A 476 9.29 -5.16 -0.26
C GLY A 476 7.87 -4.63 -0.23
N THR A 477 7.24 -4.61 -1.39
CA THR A 477 5.80 -4.37 -1.51
C THR A 477 4.98 -5.45 -0.80
N SER A 478 5.56 -6.65 -0.63
CA SER A 478 5.04 -7.74 0.22
C SER A 478 4.83 -7.33 1.69
N ALA A 479 5.71 -6.45 2.23
CA ALA A 479 5.54 -5.89 3.57
C ALA A 479 4.53 -4.74 3.59
N SER A 480 4.34 -4.03 2.48
CA SER A 480 3.45 -2.87 2.39
C SER A 480 1.97 -3.25 2.24
N ALA A 481 1.67 -4.26 1.42
CA ALA A 481 0.30 -4.70 1.16
C ALA A 481 -0.48 -5.12 2.42
N PRO A 482 0.08 -5.90 3.37
CA PRO A 482 -0.63 -6.30 4.58
C PRO A 482 -1.02 -5.12 5.49
N HIS A 483 -0.26 -4.01 5.50
CA HIS A 483 -0.65 -2.82 6.23
C HIS A 483 -1.95 -2.22 5.67
N VAL A 484 -2.08 -2.19 4.35
CA VAL A 484 -3.29 -1.67 3.68
C VAL A 484 -4.48 -2.61 3.89
N ALA A 485 -4.26 -3.92 3.83
CA ALA A 485 -5.28 -4.92 4.14
C ALA A 485 -5.78 -4.79 5.59
N ALA A 486 -4.89 -4.55 6.55
CA ALA A 486 -5.25 -4.32 7.94
C ALA A 486 -6.04 -3.02 8.12
N VAL A 487 -5.67 -1.93 7.44
CA VAL A 487 -6.47 -0.69 7.42
C VAL A 487 -7.86 -0.97 6.86
N ALA A 488 -7.97 -1.68 5.75
CA ALA A 488 -9.26 -2.06 5.18
C ALA A 488 -10.14 -2.86 6.16
N ALA A 489 -9.53 -3.81 6.89
CA ALA A 489 -10.23 -4.62 7.89
C ALA A 489 -10.74 -3.77 9.06
N LEU A 490 -9.92 -2.85 9.56
CA LEU A 490 -10.28 -1.93 10.62
C LEU A 490 -11.47 -1.05 10.23
N LEU A 491 -11.46 -0.53 9.01
CA LEU A 491 -12.55 0.28 8.46
C LEU A 491 -13.82 -0.57 8.29
N TRP A 492 -13.69 -1.72 7.67
CA TRP A 492 -14.86 -2.55 7.35
C TRP A 492 -15.52 -3.16 8.58
N SER A 493 -14.74 -3.51 9.62
CA SER A 493 -15.28 -3.94 10.91
C SER A 493 -16.10 -2.84 11.59
N SER A 494 -15.69 -1.59 11.41
CA SER A 494 -16.37 -0.42 11.97
C SER A 494 -17.63 -0.03 11.17
N PHE A 495 -17.66 -0.33 9.88
CA PHE A 495 -18.76 0.00 8.96
C PHE A 495 -19.21 -1.25 8.18
N PRO A 496 -19.78 -2.27 8.84
CA PRO A 496 -20.05 -3.58 8.23
C PRO A 496 -21.10 -3.57 7.11
N SER A 497 -21.90 -2.52 7.04
CA SER A 497 -22.91 -2.32 5.97
C SER A 497 -22.36 -1.67 4.70
N MET A 498 -21.15 -1.13 4.74
CA MET A 498 -20.48 -0.56 3.56
C MET A 498 -20.05 -1.67 2.61
N LYS A 499 -20.00 -1.34 1.33
CA LYS A 499 -19.49 -2.25 0.28
C LYS A 499 -17.97 -2.20 0.21
N ALA A 500 -17.39 -3.21 -0.42
CA ALA A 500 -15.94 -3.24 -0.71
C ALA A 500 -15.47 -1.98 -1.43
N GLN A 501 -16.27 -1.50 -2.40
CA GLN A 501 -15.99 -0.26 -3.12
C GLN A 501 -15.95 0.96 -2.19
N ASP A 502 -16.88 1.09 -1.23
CA ASP A 502 -16.92 2.23 -0.30
C ASP A 502 -15.65 2.26 0.58
N ILE A 503 -15.19 1.08 1.03
CA ILE A 503 -13.96 0.94 1.82
C ILE A 503 -12.73 1.30 0.97
N ARG A 504 -12.67 0.81 -0.28
CA ARG A 504 -11.61 1.11 -1.24
C ARG A 504 -11.52 2.61 -1.52
N GLU A 505 -12.63 3.24 -1.84
CA GLU A 505 -12.70 4.68 -2.09
C GLU A 505 -12.30 5.50 -0.86
N ALA A 506 -12.70 5.07 0.34
CA ALA A 506 -12.29 5.73 1.58
C ALA A 506 -10.75 5.68 1.75
N ILE A 507 -10.11 4.55 1.45
CA ILE A 507 -8.66 4.41 1.47
C ILE A 507 -8.00 5.37 0.48
N TYR A 508 -8.51 5.46 -0.76
CA TYR A 508 -7.93 6.28 -1.82
C TYR A 508 -8.08 7.78 -1.54
N TYR A 509 -9.30 8.25 -1.32
CA TYR A 509 -9.59 9.68 -1.20
C TYR A 509 -9.12 10.31 0.12
N SER A 510 -8.77 9.48 1.10
CA SER A 510 -8.24 9.95 2.38
C SER A 510 -6.73 9.77 2.52
N ALA A 511 -6.07 9.16 1.53
CA ALA A 511 -4.62 8.96 1.54
C ALA A 511 -3.88 10.31 1.73
N VAL A 512 -2.70 10.22 2.31
CA VAL A 512 -1.81 11.38 2.43
C VAL A 512 -1.07 11.52 1.12
N ASP A 513 -1.42 12.54 0.37
CA ASP A 513 -0.80 12.87 -0.92
C ASP A 513 0.72 12.98 -0.81
N MET A 514 1.43 12.36 -1.75
CA MET A 514 2.88 12.25 -1.79
C MET A 514 3.35 12.36 -3.24
N GLY A 515 4.55 12.90 -3.43
CA GLY A 515 5.09 13.06 -4.78
C GLY A 515 4.52 14.25 -5.51
N ALA A 516 3.96 14.05 -6.70
CA ALA A 516 3.26 15.08 -7.45
C ALA A 516 1.86 15.31 -6.84
N GLU A 517 1.33 16.52 -6.97
CA GLU A 517 0.01 16.87 -6.43
C GLU A 517 -1.10 15.99 -7.05
N ASN A 518 -1.98 15.45 -6.22
CA ASN A 518 -3.00 14.47 -6.56
C ASN A 518 -2.41 13.10 -6.92
N TYR A 519 -3.17 12.28 -7.67
CA TYR A 519 -2.73 10.96 -8.10
C TYR A 519 -1.49 11.04 -9.02
N ASP A 520 -0.47 10.23 -8.73
CA ASP A 520 0.67 9.99 -9.61
C ASP A 520 1.02 8.49 -9.73
N TYR A 521 1.77 8.11 -10.74
CA TYR A 521 2.10 6.71 -11.03
C TYR A 521 3.19 6.10 -10.12
N THR A 522 3.75 6.88 -9.20
CA THR A 522 4.78 6.46 -8.24
C THR A 522 4.17 6.13 -6.88
N TYR A 523 3.30 7.01 -6.38
CA TYR A 523 2.69 6.92 -5.06
C TYR A 523 1.18 6.59 -5.09
N GLY A 524 0.57 6.55 -6.28
CA GLY A 524 -0.87 6.44 -6.41
C GLY A 524 -1.59 7.64 -5.79
N TYR A 525 -2.63 7.40 -4.99
CA TYR A 525 -3.28 8.43 -4.16
C TYR A 525 -2.45 8.85 -2.94
N GLY A 526 -1.30 8.20 -2.70
CA GLY A 526 -0.41 8.49 -1.59
C GLY A 526 -0.42 7.44 -0.48
N ARG A 527 0.13 7.81 0.70
CA ARG A 527 0.24 6.92 1.85
C ARG A 527 -1.11 6.76 2.55
N VAL A 528 -1.51 5.51 2.78
CA VAL A 528 -2.76 5.17 3.47
C VAL A 528 -2.77 5.73 4.90
N ASP A 529 -3.90 6.30 5.32
CA ASP A 529 -4.14 6.86 6.66
C ASP A 529 -5.50 6.37 7.19
N ALA A 530 -5.47 5.43 8.12
CA ALA A 530 -6.67 4.80 8.67
C ALA A 530 -7.60 5.80 9.36
N LEU A 531 -7.04 6.79 10.08
CA LEU A 531 -7.87 7.77 10.78
C LEU A 531 -8.59 8.72 9.83
N LYS A 532 -7.92 9.16 8.76
CA LYS A 532 -8.58 9.99 7.73
C LYS A 532 -9.65 9.19 7.00
N ALA A 533 -9.37 7.93 6.63
CA ALA A 533 -10.34 7.05 5.97
C ALA A 533 -11.55 6.77 6.86
N TYR A 534 -11.34 6.55 8.14
CA TYR A 534 -12.41 6.37 9.12
C TYR A 534 -13.32 7.61 9.21
N ASN A 535 -12.73 8.79 9.31
CA ASN A 535 -13.48 10.06 9.33
C ASN A 535 -14.23 10.33 8.03
N TYR A 536 -13.66 9.95 6.90
CA TYR A 536 -14.34 10.02 5.60
C TYR A 536 -15.60 9.13 5.60
N LEU A 537 -15.51 7.87 6.06
CA LEU A 537 -16.65 6.96 6.17
C LEU A 537 -17.73 7.47 7.12
N ILE A 538 -17.37 8.07 8.25
CA ILE A 538 -18.34 8.74 9.13
C ILE A 538 -19.10 9.82 8.36
N SER A 539 -18.41 10.64 7.57
CA SER A 539 -19.02 11.77 6.83
C SER A 539 -20.05 11.31 5.81
N ILE A 540 -19.74 10.26 5.03
CA ILE A 540 -20.65 9.72 4.03
C ILE A 540 -21.82 8.95 4.66
N ASN A 541 -21.56 8.20 5.74
CA ASN A 541 -22.60 7.47 6.47
C ASN A 541 -23.64 8.44 7.06
N ASN A 542 -23.20 9.53 7.69
CA ASN A 542 -24.10 10.56 8.22
C ASN A 542 -24.90 11.27 7.12
N SER A 543 -24.30 11.51 5.96
CA SER A 543 -24.98 12.13 4.81
C SER A 543 -26.07 11.22 4.23
N SER A 544 -25.83 9.90 4.19
CA SER A 544 -26.80 8.90 3.73
C SER A 544 -27.97 8.72 4.71
N VAL A 545 -27.71 8.83 6.02
CA VAL A 545 -28.77 8.78 7.06
C VAL A 545 -29.66 10.02 6.99
N GLN A 546 -29.09 11.20 6.81
CA GLN A 546 -29.89 12.42 6.61
C GLN A 546 -30.76 12.35 5.36
N LYS A 547 -30.26 11.80 4.26
CA LYS A 547 -31.03 11.63 3.03
C LYS A 547 -32.20 10.65 3.21
N LYS A 548 -32.00 9.54 3.92
CA LYS A 548 -33.07 8.58 4.26
C LYS A 548 -34.12 9.16 5.20
N THR A 549 -33.74 10.04 6.14
CA THR A 549 -34.72 10.73 7.01
C THR A 549 -35.53 11.77 6.25
N TYR A 550 -34.93 12.47 5.27
CA TYR A 550 -35.67 13.40 4.43
C TYR A 550 -36.66 12.69 3.46
N ASP A 551 -36.30 11.53 2.92
CA ASP A 551 -37.18 10.74 2.06
C ASP A 551 -38.34 10.09 2.83
N ASN A 552 -38.15 9.70 4.09
CA ASN A 552 -39.21 9.16 4.95
C ASN A 552 -40.18 10.26 5.46
N ASP A 553 -39.73 11.50 5.60
CA ASP A 553 -40.60 12.63 5.98
C ASP A 553 -41.41 13.18 4.80
N THR A 554 -41.10 12.79 3.57
CA THR A 554 -41.81 13.25 2.36
C THR A 554 -42.97 12.33 1.98
N GLU A 555 -43.07 11.13 2.57
CA GLU A 555 -44.18 10.18 2.31
C GLU A 555 -45.50 10.47 3.11
N TYR A 556 -45.48 11.46 3.98
CA TYR A 556 -46.68 11.88 4.73
C TYR A 556 -47.12 13.29 4.40
N LYS A 557 -47.48 13.59 3.13
CA LYS A 557 -48.38 14.69 2.73
C LYS A 557 -48.72 14.58 1.25
N THR A 558 -49.51 13.57 0.84
CA THR A 558 -50.37 13.68 -0.32
C THR A 558 -51.72 14.24 0.13
N PHE A 559 -51.86 15.54 0.02
CA PHE A 559 -53.19 16.17 -0.03
C PHE A 559 -53.56 16.37 -1.49
N GLU A 560 -54.75 15.81 -1.84
CA GLU A 560 -55.48 16.00 -3.07
C GLU A 560 -55.48 17.45 -3.54
N LYS A 561 -55.20 17.68 -4.81
CA LYS A 561 -55.72 18.83 -5.55
C LYS A 561 -56.14 18.39 -6.96
N GLN A 562 -57.40 18.61 -7.16
CA GLN A 562 -58.26 18.35 -8.29
C GLN A 562 -57.68 18.77 -9.66
N GLU A 563 -58.09 17.97 -10.62
CA GLU A 563 -58.06 18.23 -12.06
C GLU A 563 -58.63 19.57 -12.46
N THR A 564 -57.99 20.25 -13.40
CA THR A 564 -58.71 20.97 -14.47
C THR A 564 -57.97 20.81 -15.79
N SER A 565 -58.74 20.34 -16.71
CA SER A 565 -58.46 20.06 -18.11
C SER A 565 -57.91 21.25 -18.91
N ASN A 566 -57.03 20.98 -19.86
CA ASN A 566 -57.26 21.51 -21.23
C ASN A 566 -56.48 20.67 -22.26
N LYS A 567 -57.30 20.09 -23.15
CA LYS A 567 -56.90 19.50 -24.41
C LYS A 567 -56.46 20.58 -25.39
N SER A 568 -55.44 20.38 -26.15
CA SER A 568 -55.42 20.72 -27.57
C SER A 568 -54.43 19.79 -28.32
N SER A 569 -55.01 19.20 -29.30
CA SER A 569 -54.59 18.31 -30.35
C SER A 569 -53.60 18.94 -31.33
N MET A 570 -52.70 18.15 -31.92
CA MET A 570 -52.46 18.07 -33.38
C MET A 570 -51.41 16.95 -33.66
N LYS A 571 -51.90 15.86 -34.20
CA LYS A 571 -51.77 15.23 -35.52
C LYS A 571 -50.33 15.04 -36.05
N SER A 572 -49.99 13.76 -36.13
CA SER A 572 -49.06 13.13 -37.07
C SER A 572 -49.63 13.25 -38.52
N PRO A 573 -48.76 13.18 -39.51
CA PRO A 573 -49.03 12.18 -40.55
C PRO A 573 -47.84 11.30 -40.90
N ALA A 574 -48.22 10.12 -41.38
CA ALA A 574 -47.42 9.00 -41.86
C ALA A 574 -47.06 9.13 -43.36
N ASP A 575 -46.10 8.28 -43.72
CA ASP A 575 -45.86 7.64 -45.04
C ASP A 575 -45.45 8.48 -46.26
N THR A 576 -44.31 8.17 -46.84
CA THR A 576 -44.25 7.47 -48.15
C THR A 576 -42.81 7.19 -48.59
N GLN A 577 -42.55 5.92 -48.82
CA GLN A 577 -41.80 5.18 -49.86
C GLN A 577 -40.73 5.83 -50.75
N SER A 578 -39.64 5.05 -50.85
CA SER A 578 -38.96 4.54 -52.05
C SER A 578 -37.99 5.44 -52.84
N GLY A 579 -36.82 4.84 -53.13
CA GLY A 579 -35.96 5.25 -54.23
C GLY A 579 -34.50 4.89 -54.12
N GLN A 580 -34.12 3.81 -54.72
CA GLN A 580 -32.87 3.24 -55.18
C GLN A 580 -31.61 4.11 -55.33
N SER A 581 -30.49 3.53 -54.94
CA SER A 581 -29.19 3.36 -55.61
C SER A 581 -28.38 4.60 -55.99
N GLU A 582 -27.16 4.65 -55.45
CA GLU A 582 -25.92 4.58 -56.23
C GLU A 582 -24.69 4.54 -55.33
N SER A 583 -23.80 3.61 -55.67
CA SER A 583 -22.51 3.38 -55.10
C SER A 583 -21.52 4.51 -55.49
N GLN A 584 -20.85 5.08 -54.51
CA GLN A 584 -19.52 5.69 -54.77
C GLN A 584 -18.56 5.34 -53.63
N ASN A 585 -17.49 4.66 -54.04
CA ASN A 585 -16.29 4.41 -53.27
C ASN A 585 -15.62 5.72 -52.84
N HIS A 586 -15.40 5.87 -51.55
CA HIS A 586 -14.34 6.76 -51.05
C HIS A 586 -13.54 6.00 -50.01
N SER A 587 -12.25 5.85 -50.30
CA SER A 587 -11.21 5.40 -49.38
C SER A 587 -11.12 6.34 -48.15
N PRO A 588 -10.83 5.82 -46.97
CA PRO A 588 -10.61 6.66 -45.81
C PRO A 588 -9.27 7.38 -45.90
N GLU A 589 -9.28 8.68 -45.71
CA GLU A 589 -8.10 9.49 -45.43
C GLU A 589 -7.47 9.06 -44.11
N GLU A 590 -6.16 8.85 -44.15
CA GLU A 590 -5.32 8.67 -42.95
C GLU A 590 -5.40 9.93 -42.07
N VAL A 591 -5.93 9.79 -40.88
CA VAL A 591 -5.79 10.80 -39.84
C VAL A 591 -4.45 10.56 -39.15
N GLU A 592 -3.45 11.37 -39.49
CA GLU A 592 -2.20 11.44 -38.72
C GLU A 592 -2.49 11.89 -37.28
N THR A 593 -2.26 11.00 -36.34
CA THR A 593 -2.17 11.36 -34.90
C THR A 593 -0.84 12.07 -34.66
N PRO A 594 -0.80 13.20 -33.92
CA PRO A 594 0.46 13.89 -33.60
C PRO A 594 1.35 12.99 -32.76
N GLY A 595 2.57 12.75 -33.21
CA GLY A 595 3.54 11.89 -32.55
C GLY A 595 3.94 12.41 -31.17
N PHE A 596 4.18 11.47 -30.28
CA PHE A 596 4.67 11.62 -28.89
C PHE A 596 5.97 12.45 -28.74
N GLU A 597 6.66 12.76 -29.82
CA GLU A 597 7.90 13.57 -29.79
C GLU A 597 7.70 15.03 -29.37
N ALA A 598 6.49 15.59 -29.53
CA ALA A 598 6.23 16.99 -29.18
C ALA A 598 6.13 17.21 -27.66
N ILE A 599 5.80 16.19 -26.88
CA ILE A 599 5.65 16.30 -25.41
C ILE A 599 7.02 16.23 -24.74
N TYR A 600 7.95 15.41 -25.26
CA TYR A 600 9.31 15.32 -24.69
C TYR A 600 10.18 16.56 -24.98
N LEU A 601 9.97 17.22 -26.09
CA LEU A 601 10.68 18.47 -26.42
C LEU A 601 10.24 19.64 -25.51
N THR A 602 8.97 19.70 -25.13
CA THR A 602 8.47 20.75 -24.23
C THR A 602 8.92 20.56 -22.78
N ALA A 603 8.96 19.32 -22.30
CA ALA A 603 9.44 19.00 -20.96
C ALA A 603 10.95 19.25 -20.81
N SER A 604 11.74 18.86 -21.81
CA SER A 604 13.19 19.09 -21.82
C SER A 604 13.53 20.58 -21.90
N LEU A 605 12.74 21.37 -22.61
CA LEU A 605 12.94 22.81 -22.72
C LEU A 605 12.59 23.55 -21.42
N LEU A 606 11.57 23.11 -20.70
CA LEU A 606 11.18 23.65 -19.39
C LEU A 606 12.22 23.34 -18.31
N ILE A 607 12.81 22.14 -18.32
CA ILE A 607 13.88 21.74 -17.40
C ILE A 607 15.16 22.57 -17.69
N ALA A 608 15.51 22.78 -18.95
CA ALA A 608 16.65 23.63 -19.33
C ALA A 608 16.46 25.11 -18.91
N ILE A 609 15.26 25.65 -19.00
CA ILE A 609 14.92 27.01 -18.57
C ILE A 609 14.93 27.11 -17.03
N TYR A 610 14.54 26.06 -16.31
CA TYR A 610 14.60 26.02 -14.85
C TYR A 610 16.04 26.05 -14.32
N TYR A 611 16.95 25.28 -14.95
CA TYR A 611 18.37 25.30 -14.55
C TYR A 611 19.13 26.55 -14.99
N ALA A 612 18.77 27.16 -16.10
CA ALA A 612 19.38 28.41 -16.54
C ALA A 612 18.98 29.66 -15.71
N LYS A 613 17.93 29.57 -14.89
CA LYS A 613 17.53 30.65 -13.97
C LYS A 613 18.14 30.52 -12.56
N LYS A 614 18.91 29.45 -12.30
CA LYS A 614 19.54 29.19 -10.99
C LYS A 614 21.07 29.31 -11.00
N CYS A 615 21.69 29.71 -12.14
CA CYS A 615 23.09 30.15 -12.20
C CYS A 615 23.18 31.66 -12.28
#